data_ac8ad8d9bdffca25f8cce8dda59da954
#
_entry.id   ac8ad8d9bdffca25f8cce8dda59da954
#
_cell.length_a   1.000
_cell.length_b   1.000
_cell.length_c   1.000
_cell.angle_alpha   90.00
_cell.angle_beta   90.00
_cell.angle_gamma   90.00
#
_symmetry.space_group_name_H-M   'P 1'
#
loop_
_entity.id
_entity.type
_entity.pdbx_description
1 polymer ?
#
loop_
_entity_poly.entity_id
_entity_poly.type
_entity_poly.pdbx_seq_one_letter_code
_entity_poly.pdbx_strand_id
1 'polypeptide(L)'
;MQQDNLLVKLYQSPKTIFTTKDIALLWEENEYNKIRSKVAYYVKNAGLIRLRNGIYAKDKNYNLREVATSLYIPSYISFETVLRDEGVIFQHYDSVFVASGRARRVTCDGKGYVYRQLADEILYNNAGIIYKEGIATASKERAFLDTIYLFKEYHFDNLRGMNWERCFELAKIYKNAELVTRLKRYKKQYD
;
A
#
# COMPACT_ATOMS: atom_id res chain seq x y z
N MET A 1 -3.87 5.65 36.38
CA MET A 1 -3.41 6.91 35.73
C MET A 1 -2.34 6.73 34.65
N GLN A 2 -1.32 5.85 34.76
CA GLN A 2 -0.35 5.66 33.67
C GLN A 2 -0.90 4.89 32.44
N GLN A 3 -1.87 4.00 32.60
CA GLN A 3 -2.43 3.19 31.51
C GLN A 3 -3.29 4.02 30.54
N ASP A 4 -4.07 4.98 31.02
CA ASP A 4 -4.89 5.85 30.16
C ASP A 4 -4.07 6.69 29.20
N ASN A 5 -2.87 7.07 29.60
CA ASN A 5 -1.95 7.88 28.78
C ASN A 5 -1.41 7.12 27.55
N LEU A 6 -1.24 5.78 27.63
CA LEU A 6 -0.73 4.98 26.52
C LEU A 6 -1.75 4.85 25.38
N LEU A 7 -3.02 4.66 25.71
CA LEU A 7 -4.09 4.61 24.70
C LEU A 7 -4.29 5.98 24.06
N VAL A 8 -4.25 7.06 24.85
CA VAL A 8 -4.33 8.43 24.33
C VAL A 8 -3.25 8.73 23.29
N LYS A 9 -1.99 8.32 23.52
CA LYS A 9 -0.91 8.46 22.52
C LYS A 9 -1.26 7.82 21.17
N LEU A 10 -1.90 6.64 21.18
CA LEU A 10 -2.33 5.97 19.94
C LEU A 10 -3.47 6.74 19.25
N TYR A 11 -4.45 7.20 20.01
CA TYR A 11 -5.59 7.94 19.46
C TYR A 11 -5.23 9.32 18.93
N GLN A 12 -4.22 9.98 19.49
CA GLN A 12 -3.67 11.25 19.01
C GLN A 12 -2.86 11.10 17.70
N SER A 13 -2.34 9.91 17.41
CA SER A 13 -1.64 9.66 16.16
C SER A 13 -2.58 9.79 14.94
N PRO A 14 -2.15 10.35 13.80
CA PRO A 14 -2.94 10.36 12.57
C PRO A 14 -3.14 8.96 11.98
N LYS A 15 -2.29 7.99 12.34
CA LYS A 15 -2.42 6.60 11.92
C LYS A 15 -3.69 5.97 12.46
N THR A 16 -4.31 5.10 11.65
CA THR A 16 -5.44 4.25 12.05
C THR A 16 -5.01 2.82 12.37
N ILE A 17 -3.83 2.41 11.87
CA ILE A 17 -3.23 1.09 12.01
C ILE A 17 -1.87 1.20 12.70
N PHE A 18 -1.61 0.27 13.62
CA PHE A 18 -0.34 0.19 14.34
C PHE A 18 0.21 -1.23 14.26
N THR A 19 1.47 -1.34 13.87
CA THR A 19 2.24 -2.56 14.09
C THR A 19 2.72 -2.61 15.56
N THR A 20 3.13 -3.79 16.03
CA THR A 20 3.77 -3.90 17.35
C THR A 20 4.97 -2.97 17.49
N LYS A 21 5.71 -2.70 16.38
CA LYS A 21 6.83 -1.76 16.37
C LYS A 21 6.37 -0.32 16.53
N ASP A 22 5.30 0.09 15.84
CA ASP A 22 4.73 1.43 16.00
C ASP A 22 4.30 1.68 17.45
N ILE A 23 3.64 0.69 18.05
CA ILE A 23 3.20 0.75 19.45
C ILE A 23 4.40 0.88 20.40
N ALA A 24 5.45 0.08 20.17
CA ALA A 24 6.68 0.15 20.95
C ALA A 24 7.29 1.54 20.94
N LEU A 25 7.38 2.15 19.75
CA LEU A 25 7.92 3.50 19.57
C LEU A 25 7.05 4.56 20.27
N LEU A 26 5.72 4.51 20.09
CA LEU A 26 4.80 5.48 20.70
C LEU A 26 4.74 5.38 22.21
N TRP A 27 4.90 4.19 22.75
CA TRP A 27 4.89 3.94 24.19
C TRP A 27 6.28 4.07 24.83
N GLU A 28 7.33 4.25 24.02
CA GLU A 28 8.73 4.33 24.49
C GLU A 28 9.11 3.08 25.32
N GLU A 29 8.60 1.92 24.89
CA GLU A 29 8.79 0.65 25.57
C GLU A 29 9.66 -0.29 24.72
N ASN A 30 10.75 -0.76 25.28
CA ASN A 30 11.71 -1.62 24.59
C ASN A 30 11.54 -3.11 24.91
N GLU A 31 10.83 -3.42 26.00
CA GLU A 31 10.63 -4.81 26.43
C GLU A 31 9.45 -5.46 25.69
N TYR A 32 9.76 -6.35 24.75
CA TYR A 32 8.76 -7.02 23.92
C TYR A 32 7.61 -7.68 24.71
N ASN A 33 7.93 -8.36 25.83
CA ASN A 33 6.90 -9.01 26.65
C ASN A 33 5.95 -8.02 27.32
N LYS A 34 6.46 -6.87 27.76
CA LYS A 34 5.64 -5.78 28.33
C LYS A 34 4.71 -5.19 27.28
N ILE A 35 5.24 -4.91 26.06
CA ILE A 35 4.42 -4.42 24.95
C ILE A 35 3.30 -5.40 24.66
N ARG A 36 3.62 -6.68 24.50
CA ARG A 36 2.65 -7.73 24.20
C ARG A 36 1.56 -7.85 25.25
N SER A 37 1.91 -7.80 26.53
CA SER A 37 0.96 -7.86 27.64
C SER A 37 0.04 -6.63 27.68
N LYS A 38 0.59 -5.42 27.53
CA LYS A 38 -0.18 -4.17 27.46
C LYS A 38 -1.14 -4.18 26.27
N VAL A 39 -0.67 -4.57 25.08
CA VAL A 39 -1.49 -4.66 23.88
C VAL A 39 -2.62 -5.69 24.08
N ALA A 40 -2.32 -6.86 24.64
CA ALA A 40 -3.34 -7.87 24.92
C ALA A 40 -4.42 -7.35 25.89
N TYR A 41 -4.02 -6.57 26.89
CA TYR A 41 -4.94 -5.89 27.80
C TYR A 41 -5.88 -4.94 27.05
N TYR A 42 -5.35 -4.04 26.20
CA TYR A 42 -6.18 -3.10 25.43
C TYR A 42 -7.08 -3.80 24.41
N VAL A 43 -6.63 -4.87 23.78
CA VAL A 43 -7.48 -5.68 22.88
C VAL A 43 -8.63 -6.32 23.66
N LYS A 44 -8.36 -6.87 24.86
CA LYS A 44 -9.40 -7.48 25.74
C LYS A 44 -10.43 -6.45 26.21
N ASN A 45 -10.02 -5.23 26.49
CA ASN A 45 -10.88 -4.15 26.98
C ASN A 45 -11.38 -3.20 25.87
N ALA A 46 -11.43 -3.69 24.62
CA ALA A 46 -11.93 -2.95 23.45
C ALA A 46 -11.26 -1.58 23.17
N GLY A 47 -10.09 -1.33 23.73
CA GLY A 47 -9.28 -0.13 23.42
C GLY A 47 -8.51 -0.24 22.11
N LEU A 48 -8.32 -1.46 21.59
CA LEU A 48 -7.71 -1.76 20.30
C LEU A 48 -8.39 -2.96 19.65
N ILE A 49 -8.41 -2.99 18.32
CA ILE A 49 -8.90 -4.12 17.54
C ILE A 49 -7.69 -4.86 16.96
N ARG A 50 -7.59 -6.16 17.21
CA ARG A 50 -6.58 -6.99 16.55
C ARG A 50 -7.08 -7.40 15.16
N LEU A 51 -6.47 -6.89 14.11
CA LEU A 51 -6.76 -7.30 12.73
C LEU A 51 -6.01 -8.58 12.36
N ARG A 52 -4.75 -8.68 12.81
CA ARG A 52 -3.87 -9.83 12.64
C ARG A 52 -2.83 -9.84 13.77
N ASN A 53 -2.08 -10.93 13.91
CA ASN A 53 -0.98 -10.97 14.88
C ASN A 53 0.05 -9.87 14.53
N GLY A 54 0.29 -8.98 15.49
CA GLY A 54 1.21 -7.85 15.35
C GLY A 54 0.65 -6.63 14.60
N ILE A 55 -0.65 -6.62 14.21
CA ILE A 55 -1.31 -5.49 13.55
C ILE A 55 -2.64 -5.18 14.24
N TYR A 56 -2.80 -3.93 14.63
CA TYR A 56 -3.90 -3.45 15.44
C TYR A 56 -4.49 -2.17 14.86
N ALA A 57 -5.80 -1.99 14.98
CA ALA A 57 -6.51 -0.77 14.62
C ALA A 57 -7.03 -0.05 15.88
N LYS A 58 -7.14 1.28 15.82
CA LYS A 58 -7.79 2.08 16.86
C LYS A 58 -9.26 1.71 17.03
N ASP A 59 -9.96 1.64 15.91
CA ASP A 59 -11.40 1.44 15.81
C ASP A 59 -11.74 0.73 14.48
N LYS A 60 -13.04 0.58 14.20
CA LYS A 60 -13.53 -0.07 12.97
C LYS A 60 -13.39 0.76 11.69
N ASN A 61 -13.09 2.05 11.80
CA ASN A 61 -12.96 2.99 10.68
C ASN A 61 -11.51 3.13 10.19
N TYR A 62 -10.73 2.05 10.29
CA TYR A 62 -9.34 2.06 9.88
C TYR A 62 -9.16 2.10 8.35
N ASN A 63 -8.03 2.66 7.92
CA ASN A 63 -7.69 2.78 6.52
C ASN A 63 -7.15 1.44 5.95
N LEU A 64 -7.87 0.86 4.98
CA LEU A 64 -7.47 -0.39 4.33
C LEU A 64 -6.10 -0.31 3.64
N ARG A 65 -5.69 0.87 3.17
CA ARG A 65 -4.37 1.06 2.54
C ARG A 65 -3.24 1.07 3.57
N GLU A 66 -3.49 1.58 4.77
CA GLU A 66 -2.54 1.43 5.88
C GLU A 66 -2.35 -0.04 6.25
N VAL A 67 -3.43 -0.84 6.31
CA VAL A 67 -3.32 -2.29 6.51
C VAL A 67 -2.45 -2.90 5.43
N ALA A 68 -2.74 -2.59 4.16
CA ALA A 68 -2.03 -3.14 3.01
C ALA A 68 -0.52 -2.89 3.05
N THR A 69 -0.10 -1.67 3.38
CA THR A 69 1.33 -1.32 3.46
C THR A 69 2.00 -1.74 4.76
N SER A 70 1.22 -2.04 5.81
CA SER A 70 1.73 -2.53 7.10
C SER A 70 1.91 -4.05 7.16
N LEU A 71 1.17 -4.82 6.35
CA LEU A 71 1.24 -6.28 6.35
C LEU A 71 2.59 -6.81 5.86
N TYR A 72 3.18 -6.16 4.88
CA TYR A 72 4.47 -6.55 4.29
C TYR A 72 5.26 -5.31 3.84
N ILE A 73 6.53 -5.25 4.23
CA ILE A 73 7.46 -4.16 3.94
C ILE A 73 8.68 -4.74 3.21
N PRO A 74 9.20 -4.10 2.15
CA PRO A 74 8.66 -2.91 1.51
C PRO A 74 7.45 -3.20 0.63
N SER A 75 6.55 -2.22 0.54
CA SER A 75 5.40 -2.30 -0.35
C SER A 75 4.78 -0.91 -0.57
N TYR A 76 4.04 -0.75 -1.67
CA TYR A 76 3.24 0.45 -1.95
C TYR A 76 1.96 0.10 -2.70
N ILE A 77 0.93 0.92 -2.54
CA ILE A 77 -0.35 0.79 -3.25
C ILE A 77 -0.11 1.09 -4.73
N SER A 78 -0.59 0.21 -5.63
CA SER A 78 -0.40 0.34 -7.08
C SER A 78 -1.49 -0.40 -7.86
N PHE A 79 -1.26 -0.61 -9.16
CA PHE A 79 -2.10 -1.42 -10.04
C PHE A 79 -3.56 -0.95 -10.04
N GLU A 80 -4.51 -1.89 -10.04
CA GLU A 80 -5.94 -1.62 -10.15
C GLU A 80 -6.47 -0.69 -9.06
N THR A 81 -5.88 -0.69 -7.87
CA THR A 81 -6.29 0.24 -6.81
C THR A 81 -6.07 1.70 -7.23
N VAL A 82 -4.87 2.02 -7.69
CA VAL A 82 -4.53 3.38 -8.15
C VAL A 82 -5.20 3.70 -9.48
N LEU A 83 -5.16 2.76 -10.43
CA LEU A 83 -5.74 2.97 -11.76
C LEU A 83 -7.25 3.25 -11.70
N ARG A 84 -7.98 2.59 -10.81
CA ARG A 84 -9.39 2.86 -10.58
C ARG A 84 -9.61 4.24 -9.95
N ASP A 85 -8.84 4.59 -8.93
CA ASP A 85 -8.98 5.88 -8.24
C ASP A 85 -8.69 7.06 -9.18
N GLU A 86 -7.78 6.85 -10.13
CA GLU A 86 -7.39 7.83 -11.16
C GLU A 86 -8.29 7.77 -12.42
N GLY A 87 -9.34 6.93 -12.43
CA GLY A 87 -10.28 6.81 -13.54
C GLY A 87 -9.67 6.25 -14.83
N VAL A 88 -8.58 5.48 -14.71
CA VAL A 88 -7.92 4.79 -15.83
C VAL A 88 -8.61 3.47 -16.16
N ILE A 89 -9.18 2.82 -15.15
CA ILE A 89 -10.04 1.64 -15.28
C ILE A 89 -11.32 1.85 -14.48
N PHE A 90 -12.43 1.28 -14.95
CA PHE A 90 -13.75 1.41 -14.32
C PHE A 90 -14.20 0.15 -13.59
N GLN A 91 -13.46 -0.94 -13.74
CA GLN A 91 -13.79 -2.20 -13.08
C GLN A 91 -13.65 -2.09 -11.57
N HIS A 92 -14.68 -2.53 -10.84
CA HIS A 92 -14.67 -2.57 -9.38
C HIS A 92 -13.95 -3.82 -8.88
N TYR A 93 -13.13 -3.65 -7.86
CA TYR A 93 -12.44 -4.73 -7.15
C TYR A 93 -12.60 -4.56 -5.64
N ASP A 94 -12.95 -5.62 -4.95
CA ASP A 94 -13.06 -5.65 -3.48
C ASP A 94 -11.70 -5.73 -2.77
N SER A 95 -10.64 -5.99 -3.53
CA SER A 95 -9.28 -6.14 -3.01
C SER A 95 -8.44 -4.88 -3.21
N VAL A 96 -7.51 -4.65 -2.29
CA VAL A 96 -6.45 -3.65 -2.45
C VAL A 96 -5.26 -4.29 -3.15
N PHE A 97 -4.77 -3.68 -4.23
CA PHE A 97 -3.61 -4.15 -5.00
C PHE A 97 -2.35 -3.40 -4.60
N VAL A 98 -1.27 -4.15 -4.41
CA VAL A 98 -0.04 -3.70 -3.75
C VAL A 98 1.18 -4.23 -4.50
N ALA A 99 2.15 -3.37 -4.75
CA ALA A 99 3.47 -3.77 -5.22
C ALA A 99 4.32 -4.22 -4.03
N SER A 100 5.03 -5.34 -4.15
CA SER A 100 5.89 -5.88 -3.09
C SER A 100 6.99 -6.80 -3.65
N GLY A 101 7.94 -7.23 -2.80
CA GLY A 101 9.00 -8.16 -3.19
C GLY A 101 8.56 -9.62 -3.38
N ARG A 102 7.29 -9.97 -3.06
CA ARG A 102 6.75 -11.33 -3.25
C ARG A 102 5.27 -11.30 -3.59
N ALA A 103 4.86 -12.11 -4.57
CA ALA A 103 3.46 -12.27 -4.93
C ALA A 103 2.72 -13.10 -3.86
N ARG A 104 1.54 -12.62 -3.43
CA ARG A 104 0.67 -13.32 -2.50
C ARG A 104 -0.75 -12.74 -2.48
N ARG A 105 -1.70 -13.54 -2.01
CA ARG A 105 -3.04 -13.07 -1.67
C ARG A 105 -3.27 -13.29 -0.18
N VAL A 106 -3.85 -12.30 0.49
CA VAL A 106 -4.08 -12.34 1.93
C VAL A 106 -5.46 -11.76 2.21
N THR A 107 -6.17 -12.38 3.13
CA THR A 107 -7.38 -11.81 3.73
C THR A 107 -7.04 -11.34 5.14
N CYS A 108 -7.43 -10.12 5.48
CA CYS A 108 -7.29 -9.57 6.81
C CYS A 108 -8.59 -8.85 7.16
N ASP A 109 -9.23 -9.24 8.27
CA ASP A 109 -10.52 -8.72 8.70
C ASP A 109 -11.59 -8.71 7.58
N GLY A 110 -11.71 -9.82 6.85
CA GLY A 110 -12.67 -9.99 5.75
C GLY A 110 -12.33 -9.23 4.46
N LYS A 111 -11.26 -8.42 4.43
CA LYS A 111 -10.82 -7.65 3.26
C LYS A 111 -9.69 -8.34 2.53
N GLY A 112 -9.73 -8.33 1.19
CA GLY A 112 -8.73 -8.93 0.31
C GLY A 112 -7.56 -7.98 0.02
N TYR A 113 -6.35 -8.52 0.00
CA TYR A 113 -5.12 -7.82 -0.38
C TYR A 113 -4.34 -8.66 -1.38
N VAL A 114 -4.05 -8.09 -2.53
CA VAL A 114 -3.34 -8.78 -3.63
C VAL A 114 -1.98 -8.13 -3.81
N TYR A 115 -0.93 -8.82 -3.39
CA TYR A 115 0.44 -8.38 -3.56
C TYR A 115 0.99 -8.96 -4.86
N ARG A 116 1.56 -8.10 -5.70
CA ARG A 116 2.25 -8.48 -6.93
C ARG A 116 3.73 -8.21 -6.79
N GLN A 117 4.51 -9.15 -7.27
CA GLN A 117 5.96 -9.07 -7.18
C GLN A 117 6.51 -8.13 -8.24
N LEU A 118 7.34 -7.21 -7.80
CA LEU A 118 8.23 -6.41 -8.65
C LEU A 118 9.69 -6.72 -8.29
N ALA A 119 10.59 -6.51 -9.24
CA ALA A 119 12.02 -6.59 -9.00
C ALA A 119 12.45 -5.54 -7.96
N ASP A 120 13.45 -5.85 -7.16
CA ASP A 120 13.92 -4.98 -6.07
C ASP A 120 14.34 -3.59 -6.58
N GLU A 121 15.00 -3.51 -7.73
CA GLU A 121 15.40 -2.24 -8.35
C GLU A 121 14.20 -1.32 -8.65
N ILE A 122 13.04 -1.89 -8.97
CA ILE A 122 11.79 -1.16 -9.19
C ILE A 122 11.15 -0.83 -7.84
N LEU A 123 11.04 -1.82 -6.96
CA LEU A 123 10.33 -1.71 -5.69
C LEU A 123 10.94 -0.66 -4.76
N TYR A 124 12.27 -0.59 -4.70
CA TYR A 124 13.00 0.37 -3.86
C TYR A 124 13.19 1.75 -4.50
N ASN A 125 12.78 1.94 -5.76
CA ASN A 125 12.88 3.23 -6.42
C ASN A 125 11.66 4.10 -6.12
N ASN A 126 11.89 5.24 -5.47
CA ASN A 126 10.84 6.15 -5.02
C ASN A 126 10.27 7.07 -6.11
N ALA A 127 10.82 7.08 -7.34
CA ALA A 127 10.30 7.93 -8.40
C ALA A 127 8.86 7.51 -8.78
N GLY A 128 7.93 8.45 -8.72
CA GLY A 128 6.51 8.22 -8.92
C GLY A 128 5.81 7.57 -7.72
N ILE A 129 6.43 7.54 -6.53
CA ILE A 129 5.79 7.13 -5.27
C ILE A 129 5.46 8.37 -4.45
N ILE A 130 4.22 8.46 -3.99
CA ILE A 130 3.68 9.54 -3.18
C ILE A 130 3.47 9.00 -1.76
N TYR A 131 4.04 9.70 -0.79
CA TYR A 131 3.87 9.37 0.62
C TYR A 131 2.84 10.34 1.23
N LYS A 132 1.70 9.81 1.64
CA LYS A 132 0.68 10.59 2.34
C LYS A 132 0.21 9.81 3.57
N GLU A 133 0.24 10.46 4.74
CA GLU A 133 -0.20 9.88 6.03
C GLU A 133 0.49 8.54 6.35
N GLY A 134 1.75 8.39 5.93
CA GLY A 134 2.52 7.16 6.13
C GLY A 134 2.22 6.04 5.12
N ILE A 135 1.36 6.28 4.14
CA ILE A 135 1.01 5.32 3.09
C ILE A 135 1.79 5.65 1.83
N ALA A 136 2.59 4.69 1.36
CA ALA A 136 3.25 4.77 0.07
C ALA A 136 2.26 4.37 -1.04
N THR A 137 2.06 5.25 -2.02
CA THR A 137 1.13 5.04 -3.14
C THR A 137 1.79 5.44 -4.45
N ALA A 138 1.67 4.62 -5.48
CA ALA A 138 2.13 4.95 -6.82
C ALA A 138 1.35 6.14 -7.41
N SER A 139 2.01 6.99 -8.18
CA SER A 139 1.30 7.92 -9.06
C SER A 139 0.54 7.15 -10.16
N LYS A 140 -0.37 7.81 -10.86
CA LYS A 140 -1.10 7.24 -11.99
C LYS A 140 -0.16 6.61 -13.02
N GLU A 141 0.87 7.34 -13.43
CA GLU A 141 1.85 6.89 -14.42
C GLU A 141 2.68 5.71 -13.91
N ARG A 142 3.05 5.73 -12.61
CA ARG A 142 3.79 4.63 -12.01
C ARG A 142 2.93 3.36 -11.93
N ALA A 143 1.67 3.46 -11.50
CA ALA A 143 0.76 2.33 -11.43
C ALA A 143 0.44 1.75 -12.82
N PHE A 144 0.32 2.62 -13.83
CA PHE A 144 0.20 2.19 -15.23
C PHE A 144 1.42 1.40 -15.68
N LEU A 145 2.64 1.91 -15.42
CA LEU A 145 3.88 1.21 -15.77
C LEU A 145 4.06 -0.10 -15.02
N ASP A 146 3.77 -0.14 -13.72
CA ASP A 146 3.78 -1.38 -12.92
C ASP A 146 2.86 -2.44 -13.56
N THR A 147 1.69 -2.01 -14.04
CA THR A 147 0.72 -2.90 -14.67
C THR A 147 1.22 -3.44 -16.00
N ILE A 148 1.67 -2.58 -16.92
CA ILE A 148 2.17 -3.03 -18.23
C ILE A 148 3.54 -3.71 -18.16
N TYR A 149 4.25 -3.60 -17.03
CA TYR A 149 5.45 -4.38 -16.76
C TYR A 149 5.12 -5.85 -16.51
N LEU A 150 4.10 -6.12 -15.69
CA LEU A 150 3.69 -7.48 -15.35
C LEU A 150 2.80 -8.12 -16.41
N PHE A 151 1.95 -7.33 -17.05
CA PHE A 151 0.96 -7.83 -18.02
C PHE A 151 1.31 -7.36 -19.42
N LYS A 152 1.54 -8.30 -20.33
CA LYS A 152 1.85 -8.00 -21.73
C LYS A 152 0.70 -7.30 -22.44
N GLU A 153 -0.52 -7.68 -22.09
CA GLU A 153 -1.76 -7.10 -22.56
C GLU A 153 -2.65 -6.79 -21.37
N TYR A 154 -3.14 -5.56 -21.32
CA TYR A 154 -4.07 -5.10 -20.30
C TYR A 154 -5.01 -4.08 -20.93
N HIS A 155 -6.30 -4.19 -20.62
CA HIS A 155 -7.28 -3.23 -21.10
C HIS A 155 -7.39 -2.05 -20.13
N PHE A 156 -7.24 -0.84 -20.65
CA PHE A 156 -7.48 0.39 -19.92
C PHE A 156 -8.69 1.10 -20.54
N ASP A 157 -9.63 1.55 -19.72
CA ASP A 157 -10.85 2.19 -20.19
C ASP A 157 -10.61 3.64 -20.62
N ASN A 158 -9.70 4.33 -19.95
CA ASN A 158 -9.41 5.74 -20.22
C ASN A 158 -7.95 6.11 -19.95
N LEU A 159 -7.20 6.43 -21.00
CA LEU A 159 -5.81 6.92 -20.89
C LEU A 159 -5.66 8.40 -21.30
N ARG A 160 -6.76 9.13 -21.56
CA ARG A 160 -6.71 10.53 -22.05
C ARG A 160 -5.99 11.49 -21.11
N GLY A 161 -6.06 11.26 -19.80
CA GLY A 161 -5.39 12.08 -18.78
C GLY A 161 -3.99 11.59 -18.40
N MET A 162 -3.37 10.69 -19.20
CA MET A 162 -2.03 10.16 -18.91
C MET A 162 -0.94 11.15 -19.31
N ASN A 163 -0.01 11.41 -18.40
CA ASN A 163 1.19 12.18 -18.74
C ASN A 163 2.23 11.26 -19.38
N TRP A 164 2.23 11.22 -20.73
CA TRP A 164 3.12 10.33 -21.50
C TRP A 164 4.60 10.65 -21.31
N GLU A 165 4.98 11.93 -21.19
CA GLU A 165 6.37 12.33 -20.94
C GLU A 165 6.84 11.74 -19.60
N ARG A 166 6.02 11.90 -18.57
CA ARG A 166 6.29 11.32 -17.26
C ARG A 166 6.35 9.80 -17.28
N CYS A 167 5.51 9.15 -18.09
CA CYS A 167 5.59 7.70 -18.29
C CYS A 167 6.95 7.28 -18.89
N PHE A 168 7.45 7.99 -19.92
CA PHE A 168 8.75 7.67 -20.52
C PHE A 168 9.92 7.93 -19.57
N GLU A 169 9.85 8.98 -18.73
CA GLU A 169 10.84 9.21 -17.69
C GLU A 169 10.89 8.06 -16.69
N LEU A 170 9.73 7.68 -16.13
CA LEU A 170 9.62 6.61 -15.14
C LEU A 170 9.93 5.23 -15.73
N ALA A 171 9.68 5.00 -17.03
CA ALA A 171 9.97 3.73 -17.69
C ALA A 171 11.46 3.33 -17.61
N LYS A 172 12.35 4.31 -17.46
CA LYS A 172 13.80 4.07 -17.31
C LYS A 172 14.14 3.22 -16.07
N ILE A 173 13.32 3.30 -15.03
CA ILE A 173 13.49 2.54 -13.78
C ILE A 173 13.43 1.04 -14.04
N TYR A 174 12.58 0.62 -14.98
CA TYR A 174 12.29 -0.78 -15.26
C TYR A 174 13.37 -1.49 -16.08
N LYS A 175 14.26 -0.73 -16.73
CA LYS A 175 15.33 -1.26 -17.59
C LYS A 175 14.84 -2.36 -18.57
N ASN A 176 13.65 -2.17 -19.14
CA ASN A 176 12.95 -3.17 -19.93
C ASN A 176 12.51 -2.60 -21.29
N ALA A 177 13.14 -3.06 -22.36
CA ALA A 177 12.86 -2.60 -23.73
C ALA A 177 11.45 -2.98 -24.21
N GLU A 178 10.93 -4.15 -23.78
CA GLU A 178 9.58 -4.57 -24.12
C GLU A 178 8.50 -3.67 -23.47
N LEU A 179 8.75 -3.21 -22.24
CA LEU A 179 7.89 -2.24 -21.57
C LEU A 179 7.83 -0.94 -22.36
N VAL A 180 8.97 -0.43 -22.84
CA VAL A 180 9.02 0.79 -23.66
C VAL A 180 8.27 0.61 -24.97
N THR A 181 8.36 -0.57 -25.59
CA THR A 181 7.60 -0.90 -26.81
C THR A 181 6.09 -0.91 -26.53
N ARG A 182 5.65 -1.51 -25.42
CA ARG A 182 4.23 -1.49 -24.98
C ARG A 182 3.76 -0.06 -24.71
N LEU A 183 4.57 0.74 -24.01
CA LEU A 183 4.28 2.13 -23.71
C LEU A 183 4.04 2.95 -24.99
N LYS A 184 4.92 2.80 -26.02
CA LYS A 184 4.73 3.45 -27.33
C LYS A 184 3.44 3.01 -28.02
N ARG A 185 3.08 1.73 -27.93
CA ARG A 185 1.84 1.20 -28.50
C ARG A 185 0.61 1.84 -27.86
N TYR A 186 0.56 1.90 -26.51
CA TYR A 186 -0.54 2.56 -25.80
C TYR A 186 -0.63 4.04 -26.13
N LYS A 187 0.49 4.77 -26.13
CA LYS A 187 0.49 6.19 -26.51
C LYS A 187 -0.15 6.39 -27.90
N LYS A 188 0.26 5.61 -28.90
CA LYS A 188 -0.28 5.71 -30.28
C LYS A 188 -1.79 5.42 -30.39
N GLN A 189 -2.37 4.69 -29.46
CA GLN A 189 -3.81 4.39 -29.47
C GLN A 189 -4.65 5.54 -28.91
N TYR A 190 -4.07 6.48 -28.17
CA TYR A 190 -4.77 7.54 -27.46
C TYR A 190 -4.29 8.97 -27.82
N ASP A 191 -3.30 9.10 -28.73
CA ASP A 191 -2.98 10.33 -29.44
C ASP A 191 -3.93 10.49 -30.65
#